data_9d65e4534d12107fa91336f01723d7b8
#
_entry.id   9d65e4534d12107fa91336f01723d7b8
#
_cell.length_a   1.000
_cell.length_b   1.000
_cell.length_c   1.000
_cell.angle_alpha   90.00
_cell.angle_beta   90.00
_cell.angle_gamma   90.00
#
_symmetry.space_group_name_H-M   'P 1'
#
loop_
_entity.id
_entity.type
_entity.pdbx_description
1 polymer ?
#
loop_
_entity_poly.entity_id
_entity_poly.type
_entity_poly.pdbx_seq_one_letter_code
_entity_poly.pdbx_strand_id
1 'polypeptide(L)'
;MGASDIRRYKFMSIHIIPITRRRFLRVSARGAVAAIAVPSVRATLSKEVPVDRHRFAFLSDTHIMADPTAVARGINMADHLRQVVAEIAAQTARPAGVVVNGDLATDGSPPTAGAYRHLAQLLDPLTKRGMPIHLTMGNCDRRSLFAETLTAMLPGTPPVAGRLVNVLQTERANFFLLDSLYNTERTVTEGDLGMKQIEWLARALDQHAEKPAIVICHHNVNQPEAKSGTAQEGGLRDGAALVDVLRPRKHVKAFIFGHTHEWRRWELDGIHFINLPTTAYIFDPDEPRGWVDVRLEKRGMSLMLESLDKTHPKHGKKLVLRWRKE
;
A
#
# COMPACT_ATOMS: atom_id res chain seq x y z
N MET A 1 -16.89 49.17 31.85
CA MET A 1 -15.69 49.97 31.55
C MET A 1 -14.52 49.02 31.37
N GLY A 2 -13.87 49.08 30.20
CA GLY A 2 -12.68 48.29 29.91
C GLY A 2 -12.73 47.72 28.50
N ALA A 3 -12.31 48.54 27.50
CA ALA A 3 -12.31 48.19 26.10
C ALA A 3 -11.18 47.20 25.74
N SER A 4 -11.53 46.24 24.91
CA SER A 4 -10.63 45.23 24.32
C SER A 4 -9.83 45.85 23.16
N ASP A 5 -8.54 45.75 23.24
CA ASP A 5 -7.54 46.24 22.27
C ASP A 5 -7.38 45.19 21.15
N ILE A 6 -7.98 45.44 19.98
CA ILE A 6 -7.83 44.61 18.78
C ILE A 6 -6.65 45.16 17.96
N ARG A 7 -5.50 44.49 18.02
CA ARG A 7 -4.35 44.79 17.15
C ARG A 7 -4.67 44.39 15.71
N ARG A 8 -4.79 45.36 14.83
CA ARG A 8 -4.89 45.19 13.39
C ARG A 8 -3.52 44.81 12.81
N TYR A 9 -3.41 43.63 12.25
CA TYR A 9 -2.28 43.27 11.42
C TYR A 9 -2.44 43.93 10.03
N LYS A 10 -1.50 44.85 9.67
CA LYS A 10 -1.37 45.41 8.33
C LYS A 10 -0.78 44.35 7.40
N PHE A 11 -1.56 43.89 6.42
CA PHE A 11 -1.03 43.11 5.31
C PHE A 11 -0.18 44.06 4.42
N MET A 12 1.11 43.78 4.29
CA MET A 12 1.97 44.42 3.27
C MET A 12 1.71 43.72 1.94
N SER A 13 1.10 44.45 1.00
CA SER A 13 0.96 44.00 -0.38
C SER A 13 2.31 44.05 -1.08
N ILE A 14 2.84 42.91 -1.51
CA ILE A 14 4.04 42.86 -2.36
C ILE A 14 3.58 43.17 -3.80
N HIS A 15 3.86 44.39 -4.28
CA HIS A 15 3.66 44.72 -5.68
C HIS A 15 4.83 44.19 -6.52
N ILE A 16 4.61 43.09 -7.24
CA ILE A 16 5.55 42.60 -8.25
C ILE A 16 5.32 43.41 -9.53
N ILE A 17 6.25 44.30 -9.89
CA ILE A 17 6.21 45.05 -11.15
C ILE A 17 6.64 44.08 -12.27
N PRO A 18 5.81 43.83 -13.29
CA PRO A 18 6.19 42.95 -14.39
C PRO A 18 7.28 43.56 -15.23
N ILE A 19 8.43 42.89 -15.31
CA ILE A 19 9.55 43.30 -16.16
C ILE A 19 9.24 42.90 -17.60
N THR A 20 9.10 43.86 -18.52
CA THR A 20 8.87 43.59 -19.94
C THR A 20 10.14 43.00 -20.59
N ARG A 21 9.98 42.11 -21.61
CA ARG A 21 11.10 41.52 -22.36
C ARG A 21 12.14 42.53 -22.86
N ARG A 22 11.70 43.72 -23.25
CA ARG A 22 12.61 44.81 -23.71
C ARG A 22 13.49 45.39 -22.58
N ARG A 23 13.03 45.40 -21.33
CA ARG A 23 13.79 45.88 -20.19
C ARG A 23 14.82 44.87 -19.72
N PHE A 24 14.49 43.59 -19.82
CA PHE A 24 15.41 42.49 -19.53
C PHE A 24 16.61 42.48 -20.47
N LEU A 25 16.39 42.68 -21.79
CA LEU A 25 17.45 42.68 -22.80
C LEU A 25 18.35 43.93 -22.76
N ARG A 26 17.89 45.07 -22.21
CA ARG A 26 18.71 46.27 -22.06
C ARG A 26 19.64 46.25 -20.84
N VAL A 27 19.34 45.48 -19.83
CA VAL A 27 20.20 45.31 -18.65
C VAL A 27 21.34 44.34 -18.94
N SER A 28 21.16 43.38 -19.86
CA SER A 28 22.18 42.40 -20.25
C SER A 28 23.28 42.92 -21.18
N ALA A 29 23.14 44.13 -21.72
CA ALA A 29 24.07 44.69 -22.74
C ALA A 29 25.15 45.61 -22.19
N ARG A 30 25.29 45.82 -20.90
CA ARG A 30 26.28 46.76 -20.27
C ARG A 30 27.08 46.09 -19.12
N GLY A 31 27.49 44.86 -19.27
CA GLY A 31 28.42 44.23 -18.37
C GLY A 31 29.61 43.67 -19.15
N ALA A 32 30.76 44.33 -19.04
CA ALA A 32 31.99 43.91 -19.69
C ALA A 32 32.45 42.56 -19.19
N VAL A 33 32.88 41.77 -20.13
CA VAL A 33 33.37 40.40 -20.04
C VAL A 33 34.56 40.27 -19.09
N ALA A 34 34.35 39.66 -17.93
CA ALA A 34 35.39 38.89 -17.27
C ALA A 34 35.04 37.41 -17.47
N ALA A 35 35.77 36.75 -18.35
CA ALA A 35 35.61 35.29 -18.56
C ALA A 35 36.15 34.57 -17.34
N ILE A 36 35.32 34.40 -16.31
CA ILE A 36 35.51 33.41 -15.26
C ILE A 36 35.10 32.11 -15.89
N ALA A 37 36.07 31.21 -16.11
CA ALA A 37 35.80 29.80 -16.48
C ALA A 37 35.03 29.16 -15.33
N VAL A 38 33.71 29.20 -15.41
CA VAL A 38 32.84 28.42 -14.56
C VAL A 38 33.01 26.95 -15.04
N PRO A 39 33.53 26.03 -14.21
CA PRO A 39 33.51 24.65 -14.60
C PRO A 39 32.06 24.29 -14.87
N SER A 40 31.77 23.85 -16.10
CA SER A 40 30.46 23.32 -16.46
C SER A 40 30.20 22.12 -15.57
N VAL A 41 29.47 22.32 -14.46
CA VAL A 41 28.83 21.25 -13.74
C VAL A 41 27.85 20.65 -14.75
N ARG A 42 28.29 19.60 -15.42
CA ARG A 42 27.37 18.72 -16.13
C ARG A 42 26.41 18.22 -15.07
N ALA A 43 25.24 18.84 -14.99
CA ALA A 43 24.10 18.25 -14.34
C ALA A 43 23.93 16.90 -15.04
N THR A 44 24.38 15.84 -14.41
CA THR A 44 24.00 14.48 -14.77
C THR A 44 22.50 14.47 -14.56
N LEU A 45 21.76 14.67 -15.66
CA LEU A 45 20.33 14.36 -15.69
C LEU A 45 20.25 12.89 -15.27
N SER A 46 19.91 12.66 -14.02
CA SER A 46 19.59 11.31 -13.55
C SER A 46 18.46 10.83 -14.46
N LYS A 47 18.76 9.83 -15.30
CA LYS A 47 17.73 9.21 -16.16
C LYS A 47 16.60 8.81 -15.22
N GLU A 48 15.43 9.46 -15.38
CA GLU A 48 14.25 9.06 -14.63
C GLU A 48 14.03 7.55 -14.89
N VAL A 49 13.92 6.80 -13.79
CA VAL A 49 13.64 5.37 -13.88
C VAL A 49 12.23 5.21 -14.46
N PRO A 50 12.07 4.51 -15.60
CA PRO A 50 10.77 4.38 -16.25
C PRO A 50 9.76 3.70 -15.32
N VAL A 51 8.50 4.12 -15.42
CA VAL A 51 7.38 3.51 -14.69
C VAL A 51 6.74 2.44 -15.54
N ASP A 52 6.63 1.23 -15.03
CA ASP A 52 5.75 0.22 -15.59
C ASP A 52 4.34 0.38 -14.99
N ARG A 53 3.44 1.01 -15.74
CA ARG A 53 2.08 1.37 -15.28
C ARG A 53 1.18 0.18 -14.97
N HIS A 54 1.59 -1.02 -15.37
CA HIS A 54 0.84 -2.25 -15.15
C HIS A 54 1.44 -3.15 -14.08
N ARG A 55 2.51 -2.69 -13.42
CA ARG A 55 3.25 -3.45 -12.43
C ARG A 55 3.09 -2.82 -11.05
N PHE A 56 2.87 -3.67 -10.03
CA PHE A 56 2.71 -3.29 -8.64
C PHE A 56 3.53 -4.22 -7.75
N ALA A 57 4.03 -3.72 -6.63
CA ALA A 57 4.64 -4.54 -5.59
C ALA A 57 3.63 -4.73 -4.45
N PHE A 58 3.36 -5.98 -4.08
CA PHE A 58 2.44 -6.30 -2.98
C PHE A 58 3.21 -6.93 -1.84
N LEU A 59 3.07 -6.33 -0.66
CA LEU A 59 3.60 -6.77 0.62
C LEU A 59 2.45 -7.01 1.59
N SER A 60 2.67 -7.83 2.62
CA SER A 60 1.73 -8.04 3.71
C SER A 60 2.46 -8.32 5.01
N ASP A 61 1.82 -8.06 6.13
CA ASP A 61 2.26 -8.52 7.45
C ASP A 61 3.71 -8.10 7.74
N THR A 62 3.98 -6.80 7.74
CA THR A 62 5.33 -6.25 7.97
C THR A 62 5.71 -6.24 9.45
N HIS A 63 4.75 -6.13 10.36
CA HIS A 63 4.89 -6.18 11.81
C HIS A 63 6.06 -5.34 12.36
N ILE A 64 6.22 -4.11 11.86
CA ILE A 64 7.33 -3.25 12.25
C ILE A 64 7.19 -2.81 13.70
N MET A 65 8.27 -2.94 14.47
CA MET A 65 8.38 -2.47 15.86
C MET A 65 9.05 -1.09 15.92
N ALA A 66 8.81 -0.35 17.00
CA ALA A 66 9.44 0.96 17.22
C ALA A 66 10.95 0.84 17.40
N ASP A 67 11.41 -0.20 18.09
CA ASP A 67 12.84 -0.52 18.22
C ASP A 67 13.35 -1.20 16.94
N PRO A 68 14.31 -0.59 16.21
CA PRO A 68 14.86 -1.16 14.98
C PRO A 68 15.67 -2.44 15.19
N THR A 69 16.05 -2.75 16.44
CA THR A 69 16.80 -3.97 16.79
C THR A 69 15.92 -5.09 17.31
N ALA A 70 14.61 -4.83 17.46
CA ALA A 70 13.67 -5.79 18.00
C ALA A 70 13.57 -7.05 17.13
N VAL A 71 13.49 -8.19 17.80
CA VAL A 71 13.40 -9.52 17.18
C VAL A 71 12.14 -10.22 17.70
N ALA A 72 11.33 -10.74 16.78
CA ALA A 72 10.22 -11.63 17.10
C ALA A 72 10.37 -12.96 16.34
N ARG A 73 10.17 -14.07 17.02
CA ARG A 73 10.34 -15.42 16.44
C ARG A 73 11.71 -15.62 15.74
N GLY A 74 12.78 -15.04 16.29
CA GLY A 74 14.13 -15.10 15.71
C GLY A 74 14.36 -14.18 14.49
N ILE A 75 13.42 -13.30 14.16
CA ILE A 75 13.46 -12.45 12.97
C ILE A 75 13.47 -10.97 13.39
N ASN A 76 14.37 -10.18 12.81
CA ASN A 76 14.27 -8.72 12.79
C ASN A 76 13.42 -8.31 11.57
N MET A 77 12.19 -7.89 11.82
CA MET A 77 11.25 -7.53 10.75
C MET A 77 11.69 -6.29 9.98
N ALA A 78 12.39 -5.36 10.63
CA ALA A 78 12.93 -4.17 9.97
C ALA A 78 14.02 -4.52 8.94
N ASP A 79 14.86 -5.51 9.21
CA ASP A 79 15.88 -5.99 8.25
C ASP A 79 15.20 -6.63 7.03
N HIS A 80 14.17 -7.44 7.26
CA HIS A 80 13.38 -8.02 6.15
C HIS A 80 12.73 -6.94 5.27
N LEU A 81 12.07 -5.94 5.89
CA LEU A 81 11.46 -4.87 5.11
C LEU A 81 12.51 -4.01 4.38
N ARG A 82 13.68 -3.75 4.98
CA ARG A 82 14.79 -3.07 4.30
C ARG A 82 15.24 -3.83 3.05
N GLN A 83 15.38 -5.16 3.15
CA GLN A 83 15.75 -5.99 2.01
C GLN A 83 14.68 -5.91 0.91
N VAL A 84 13.40 -6.09 1.24
CA VAL A 84 12.28 -5.97 0.28
C VAL A 84 12.27 -4.60 -0.39
N VAL A 85 12.39 -3.52 0.38
CA VAL A 85 12.44 -2.14 -0.14
C VAL A 85 13.62 -1.95 -1.09
N ALA A 86 14.81 -2.49 -0.75
CA ALA A 86 15.98 -2.42 -1.61
C ALA A 86 15.77 -3.18 -2.93
N GLU A 87 15.18 -4.37 -2.89
CA GLU A 87 14.86 -5.17 -4.08
C GLU A 87 13.87 -4.44 -5.01
N ILE A 88 12.79 -3.86 -4.46
CA ILE A 88 11.83 -3.08 -5.24
C ILE A 88 12.48 -1.82 -5.80
N ALA A 89 13.28 -1.13 -5.00
CA ALA A 89 13.98 0.09 -5.43
C ALA A 89 15.03 -0.19 -6.52
N ALA A 90 15.66 -1.35 -6.55
CA ALA A 90 16.66 -1.73 -7.55
C ALA A 90 16.07 -2.09 -8.92
N GLN A 91 14.76 -2.17 -9.07
CA GLN A 91 14.12 -2.54 -10.34
C GLN A 91 14.44 -1.54 -11.46
N THR A 92 14.72 -2.05 -12.66
CA THR A 92 15.05 -1.23 -13.85
C THR A 92 13.89 -0.40 -14.36
N ALA A 93 12.66 -0.90 -14.17
CA ALA A 93 11.41 -0.15 -14.34
C ALA A 93 10.66 -0.20 -13.01
N ARG A 94 10.36 0.96 -12.41
CA ARG A 94 9.67 1.01 -11.13
C ARG A 94 8.20 0.59 -11.26
N PRO A 95 7.64 -0.12 -10.27
CA PRO A 95 6.21 -0.37 -10.19
C PRO A 95 5.41 0.94 -10.18
N ALA A 96 4.16 0.89 -10.66
CA ALA A 96 3.22 2.02 -10.61
C ALA A 96 2.81 2.36 -9.17
N GLY A 97 2.88 1.39 -8.27
CA GLY A 97 2.61 1.57 -6.85
C GLY A 97 3.00 0.35 -6.02
N VAL A 98 2.99 0.55 -4.72
CA VAL A 98 3.24 -0.47 -3.71
C VAL A 98 2.02 -0.59 -2.82
N VAL A 99 1.53 -1.81 -2.60
CA VAL A 99 0.45 -2.10 -1.64
C VAL A 99 1.05 -2.85 -0.46
N VAL A 100 0.82 -2.36 0.76
CA VAL A 100 1.18 -3.08 2.00
C VAL A 100 -0.11 -3.44 2.72
N ASN A 101 -0.40 -4.73 2.78
CA ASN A 101 -1.71 -5.25 3.12
C ASN A 101 -1.83 -5.65 4.60
N GLY A 102 -2.02 -4.67 5.47
CA GLY A 102 -2.31 -4.83 6.88
C GLY A 102 -1.20 -5.42 7.75
N ASP A 103 -1.44 -5.46 9.04
CA ASP A 103 -0.47 -5.81 10.07
C ASP A 103 0.86 -5.08 9.85
N LEU A 104 0.70 -3.74 9.72
CA LEU A 104 1.78 -2.84 9.34
C LEU A 104 2.81 -2.70 10.46
N ALA A 105 2.32 -2.56 11.70
CA ALA A 105 3.14 -2.27 12.87
C ALA A 105 2.67 -3.08 14.09
N THR A 106 3.63 -3.39 14.98
CA THR A 106 3.38 -4.04 16.26
C THR A 106 4.46 -3.62 17.26
N ASP A 107 4.13 -3.55 18.55
CA ASP A 107 5.09 -3.41 19.65
C ASP A 107 4.67 -4.33 20.80
N GLY A 108 4.33 -5.56 20.44
CA GLY A 108 3.67 -6.50 21.34
C GLY A 108 2.16 -6.43 21.15
N SER A 109 1.43 -5.49 21.76
CA SER A 109 0.02 -5.18 21.47
C SER A 109 -0.42 -4.05 22.42
N PRO A 110 -0.89 -2.92 21.94
CA PRO A 110 -0.99 -2.43 20.56
C PRO A 110 0.32 -1.77 20.04
N PRO A 111 0.43 -1.46 18.72
CA PRO A 111 1.57 -0.73 18.19
C PRO A 111 1.60 0.70 18.73
N THR A 112 2.80 1.29 18.74
CA THR A 112 3.02 2.68 19.13
C THR A 112 3.13 3.60 17.91
N ALA A 113 3.02 4.90 18.12
CA ALA A 113 3.34 5.88 17.07
C ALA A 113 4.80 5.76 16.60
N GLY A 114 5.72 5.26 17.46
CA GLY A 114 7.10 4.95 17.11
C GLY A 114 7.21 3.89 16.03
N ALA A 115 6.42 2.82 16.13
CA ALA A 115 6.38 1.74 15.14
C ALA A 115 5.93 2.24 13.77
N TYR A 116 4.88 3.05 13.70
CA TYR A 116 4.42 3.64 12.42
C TYR A 116 5.44 4.63 11.83
N ARG A 117 6.12 5.45 12.67
CA ARG A 117 7.21 6.30 12.17
C ARG A 117 8.36 5.50 11.62
N HIS A 118 8.73 4.40 12.28
CA HIS A 118 9.77 3.50 11.80
C HIS A 118 9.36 2.83 10.47
N LEU A 119 8.12 2.36 10.35
CA LEU A 119 7.58 1.86 9.08
C LEU A 119 7.70 2.90 7.96
N ALA A 120 7.28 4.15 8.20
CA ALA A 120 7.40 5.22 7.22
C ALA A 120 8.85 5.46 6.79
N GLN A 121 9.80 5.44 7.73
CA GLN A 121 11.23 5.58 7.43
C GLN A 121 11.76 4.43 6.57
N LEU A 122 11.33 3.20 6.83
CA LEU A 122 11.71 2.03 6.03
C LEU A 122 11.16 2.08 4.61
N LEU A 123 9.94 2.64 4.41
CA LEU A 123 9.30 2.77 3.11
C LEU A 123 9.75 4.03 2.32
N ASP A 124 10.40 5.00 2.98
CA ASP A 124 10.81 6.28 2.38
C ASP A 124 11.68 6.14 1.11
N PRO A 125 12.59 5.16 0.95
CA PRO A 125 13.31 4.97 -0.29
C PRO A 125 12.40 4.74 -1.52
N LEU A 126 11.24 4.13 -1.33
CA LEU A 126 10.26 3.90 -2.40
C LEU A 126 9.52 5.19 -2.76
N THR A 127 9.10 5.97 -1.76
CA THR A 127 8.44 7.27 -1.97
C THR A 127 9.38 8.28 -2.62
N LYS A 128 10.64 8.33 -2.22
CA LYS A 128 11.70 9.15 -2.85
C LYS A 128 11.94 8.81 -4.32
N ARG A 129 11.68 7.56 -4.72
CA ARG A 129 11.71 7.15 -6.12
C ARG A 129 10.38 7.41 -6.84
N GLY A 130 9.42 8.06 -6.21
CA GLY A 130 8.12 8.42 -6.77
C GLY A 130 7.16 7.24 -6.90
N MET A 131 7.29 6.20 -6.08
CA MET A 131 6.32 5.10 -6.00
C MET A 131 5.27 5.43 -4.95
N PRO A 132 3.99 5.60 -5.31
CA PRO A 132 2.92 5.75 -4.33
C PRO A 132 2.76 4.48 -3.50
N ILE A 133 2.54 4.64 -2.20
CA ILE A 133 2.32 3.54 -1.26
C ILE A 133 0.88 3.56 -0.81
N HIS A 134 0.22 2.42 -0.89
CA HIS A 134 -1.16 2.20 -0.50
C HIS A 134 -1.19 1.20 0.64
N LEU A 135 -1.86 1.54 1.73
CA LEU A 135 -1.87 0.76 2.96
C LEU A 135 -3.31 0.31 3.28
N THR A 136 -3.46 -0.90 3.80
CA THR A 136 -4.68 -1.39 4.44
C THR A 136 -4.43 -1.64 5.92
N MET A 137 -5.47 -1.93 6.70
CA MET A 137 -5.34 -2.17 8.14
C MET A 137 -5.55 -3.64 8.46
N GLY A 138 -4.68 -4.21 9.30
CA GLY A 138 -4.80 -5.53 9.89
C GLY A 138 -5.17 -5.49 11.37
N ASN A 139 -5.25 -6.67 12.01
CA ASN A 139 -5.66 -6.77 13.41
C ASN A 139 -4.62 -6.25 14.40
N CYS A 140 -3.34 -6.22 14.03
CA CYS A 140 -2.30 -5.62 14.87
C CYS A 140 -2.27 -4.09 14.82
N ASP A 141 -2.97 -3.45 13.88
CA ASP A 141 -2.92 -2.02 13.66
C ASP A 141 -3.82 -1.20 14.60
N ARG A 142 -3.65 0.14 14.60
CA ARG A 142 -4.47 1.12 15.33
C ARG A 142 -4.82 2.31 14.44
N ARG A 143 -6.10 2.46 14.06
CA ARG A 143 -6.55 3.53 13.12
C ARG A 143 -6.19 4.92 13.60
N SER A 144 -6.41 5.25 14.87
CA SER A 144 -6.11 6.57 15.42
C SER A 144 -4.62 6.90 15.30
N LEU A 145 -3.77 6.03 15.81
CA LEU A 145 -2.31 6.22 15.74
C LEU A 145 -1.78 6.23 14.31
N PHE A 146 -2.32 5.38 13.45
CA PHE A 146 -2.00 5.38 12.02
C PHE A 146 -2.36 6.74 11.39
N ALA A 147 -3.57 7.23 11.59
CA ALA A 147 -4.05 8.49 11.02
C ALA A 147 -3.23 9.69 11.53
N GLU A 148 -2.88 9.72 12.81
CA GLU A 148 -2.04 10.76 13.41
C GLU A 148 -0.61 10.74 12.91
N THR A 149 -0.04 9.54 12.71
CA THR A 149 1.39 9.37 12.42
C THR A 149 1.69 9.40 10.92
N LEU A 150 0.80 8.83 10.10
CA LEU A 150 0.98 8.63 8.66
C LEU A 150 0.00 9.48 7.83
N THR A 151 -0.39 10.66 8.31
CA THR A 151 -1.36 11.56 7.64
C THR A 151 -1.03 11.81 6.16
N ALA A 152 0.26 11.96 5.82
CA ALA A 152 0.70 12.17 4.44
C ALA A 152 0.48 10.95 3.50
N MET A 153 0.24 9.77 4.07
CA MET A 153 -0.02 8.52 3.33
C MET A 153 -1.52 8.21 3.23
N LEU A 154 -2.38 9.04 3.83
CA LEU A 154 -3.83 8.86 3.77
C LEU A 154 -4.38 9.28 2.39
N PRO A 155 -5.32 8.53 1.81
CA PRO A 155 -5.90 8.84 0.49
C PRO A 155 -6.96 9.96 0.52
N GLY A 156 -6.85 10.93 1.43
CA GLY A 156 -7.85 11.98 1.64
C GLY A 156 -8.99 11.55 2.58
N THR A 157 -10.19 12.12 2.41
CA THR A 157 -11.35 11.78 3.26
C THR A 157 -11.88 10.40 2.88
N PRO A 158 -11.88 9.41 3.81
CA PRO A 158 -12.39 8.08 3.51
C PRO A 158 -13.90 8.11 3.20
N PRO A 159 -14.38 7.36 2.19
CA PRO A 159 -15.79 7.30 1.83
C PRO A 159 -16.67 6.57 2.85
N VAL A 160 -16.05 5.85 3.79
CA VAL A 160 -16.74 5.20 4.93
C VAL A 160 -16.18 5.79 6.22
N ALA A 161 -17.04 6.46 6.98
CA ALA A 161 -16.64 7.10 8.24
C ALA A 161 -15.99 6.09 9.20
N GLY A 162 -14.81 6.45 9.72
CA GLY A 162 -14.06 5.62 10.67
C GLY A 162 -13.38 4.40 10.07
N ARG A 163 -13.32 4.25 8.73
CA ARG A 163 -12.63 3.18 8.02
C ARG A 163 -11.64 3.74 7.00
N LEU A 164 -10.48 3.13 6.87
CA LEU A 164 -9.47 3.50 5.88
C LEU A 164 -9.69 2.70 4.59
N VAL A 165 -10.64 3.13 3.78
CA VAL A 165 -10.99 2.50 2.51
C VAL A 165 -10.69 3.40 1.34
N ASN A 166 -10.32 2.82 0.20
CA ASN A 166 -10.00 3.56 -1.01
C ASN A 166 -10.26 2.74 -2.27
N VAL A 167 -10.44 3.43 -3.40
CA VAL A 167 -10.42 2.83 -4.74
C VAL A 167 -9.24 3.40 -5.52
N LEU A 168 -8.27 2.54 -5.84
CA LEU A 168 -7.15 2.88 -6.71
C LEU A 168 -7.50 2.49 -8.14
N GLN A 169 -7.76 3.50 -8.97
CA GLN A 169 -8.05 3.29 -10.38
C GLN A 169 -6.76 3.15 -11.19
N THR A 170 -6.66 2.10 -11.99
CA THR A 170 -5.55 1.88 -12.91
C THR A 170 -6.04 1.70 -14.34
N GLU A 171 -5.12 1.59 -15.29
CA GLU A 171 -5.49 1.39 -16.70
C GLU A 171 -6.22 0.07 -16.96
N ARG A 172 -5.84 -1.02 -16.25
CA ARG A 172 -6.30 -2.40 -16.55
C ARG A 172 -7.22 -3.02 -15.50
N ALA A 173 -7.23 -2.48 -14.30
CA ALA A 173 -8.08 -2.95 -13.20
C ALA A 173 -8.27 -1.85 -12.16
N ASN A 174 -9.28 -1.97 -11.32
CA ASN A 174 -9.45 -1.13 -10.15
C ASN A 174 -9.16 -1.95 -8.89
N PHE A 175 -8.37 -1.40 -7.96
CA PHE A 175 -8.14 -2.01 -6.65
C PHE A 175 -9.05 -1.37 -5.63
N PHE A 176 -9.82 -2.17 -4.91
CA PHE A 176 -10.68 -1.77 -3.80
C PHE A 176 -9.99 -2.14 -2.50
N LEU A 177 -9.42 -1.17 -1.84
CA LEU A 177 -8.67 -1.35 -0.58
C LEU A 177 -9.64 -1.24 0.58
N LEU A 178 -9.75 -2.29 1.38
CA LEU A 178 -10.69 -2.39 2.49
C LEU A 178 -9.95 -2.37 3.83
N ASP A 179 -10.66 -1.91 4.86
CA ASP A 179 -10.18 -1.86 6.23
C ASP A 179 -10.91 -2.93 7.06
N SER A 180 -10.23 -4.00 7.36
CA SER A 180 -10.78 -5.13 8.12
C SER A 180 -10.39 -5.16 9.60
N LEU A 181 -9.76 -4.10 10.13
CA LEU A 181 -9.48 -3.98 11.55
C LEU A 181 -10.78 -3.98 12.35
N TYR A 182 -11.01 -5.02 13.15
CA TYR A 182 -12.24 -5.19 13.93
C TYR A 182 -12.23 -4.35 15.20
N ASN A 183 -11.21 -4.53 16.03
CA ASN A 183 -11.14 -3.90 17.35
C ASN A 183 -9.95 -2.95 17.45
N THR A 184 -10.18 -1.71 17.89
CA THR A 184 -9.15 -0.68 18.01
C THR A 184 -8.53 -0.57 19.41
N GLU A 185 -9.14 -1.23 20.43
CA GLU A 185 -8.70 -1.14 21.82
C GLU A 185 -7.75 -2.27 22.20
N ARG A 186 -8.00 -3.47 21.67
CA ARG A 186 -7.15 -4.64 21.88
C ARG A 186 -6.96 -5.40 20.58
N THR A 187 -5.85 -6.09 20.44
CA THR A 187 -5.62 -7.01 19.32
C THR A 187 -6.47 -8.25 19.48
N VAL A 188 -7.25 -8.56 18.46
CA VAL A 188 -7.97 -9.82 18.26
C VAL A 188 -7.59 -10.34 16.88
N THR A 189 -7.70 -11.63 16.66
CA THR A 189 -7.27 -12.23 15.39
C THR A 189 -8.31 -12.08 14.29
N GLU A 190 -9.59 -11.89 14.65
CA GLU A 190 -10.67 -11.76 13.67
C GLU A 190 -10.72 -10.35 13.06
N GLY A 191 -11.13 -10.31 11.80
CA GLY A 191 -11.45 -9.09 11.08
C GLY A 191 -12.95 -8.85 10.97
N ASP A 192 -13.32 -7.59 10.70
CA ASP A 192 -14.69 -7.18 10.44
C ASP A 192 -14.72 -5.97 9.49
N LEU A 193 -15.44 -6.10 8.39
CA LEU A 193 -15.65 -4.98 7.47
C LEU A 193 -16.77 -4.06 7.97
N GLY A 194 -17.79 -4.66 8.54
CA GLY A 194 -19.03 -3.98 8.95
C GLY A 194 -19.93 -3.66 7.77
N MET A 195 -21.25 -3.69 8.03
CA MET A 195 -22.26 -3.52 6.97
C MET A 195 -22.12 -2.24 6.15
N LYS A 196 -21.77 -1.11 6.78
CA LYS A 196 -21.58 0.17 6.05
C LYS A 196 -20.46 0.08 5.00
N GLN A 197 -19.38 -0.63 5.29
CA GLN A 197 -18.29 -0.82 4.34
C GLN A 197 -18.67 -1.82 3.26
N ILE A 198 -19.37 -2.90 3.59
CA ILE A 198 -19.88 -3.89 2.62
C ILE A 198 -20.87 -3.24 1.65
N GLU A 199 -21.81 -2.43 2.13
CA GLU A 199 -22.74 -1.66 1.29
C GLU A 199 -22.04 -0.63 0.41
N TRP A 200 -21.02 0.06 0.95
CA TRP A 200 -20.19 0.96 0.18
C TRP A 200 -19.44 0.20 -0.93
N LEU A 201 -18.83 -0.94 -0.59
CA LEU A 201 -18.12 -1.77 -1.57
C LEU A 201 -19.04 -2.21 -2.70
N ALA A 202 -20.26 -2.66 -2.38
CA ALA A 202 -21.23 -3.04 -3.39
C ALA A 202 -21.51 -1.91 -4.38
N ARG A 203 -21.80 -0.71 -3.87
CA ARG A 203 -22.04 0.48 -4.71
C ARG A 203 -20.79 0.88 -5.51
N ALA A 204 -19.62 0.87 -4.87
CA ALA A 204 -18.37 1.24 -5.53
C ALA A 204 -17.99 0.25 -6.64
N LEU A 205 -18.20 -1.06 -6.44
CA LEU A 205 -18.02 -2.05 -7.48
C LEU A 205 -18.95 -1.80 -8.67
N ASP A 206 -20.23 -1.50 -8.42
CA ASP A 206 -21.21 -1.22 -9.49
C ASP A 206 -20.88 0.08 -10.25
N GLN A 207 -20.35 1.09 -9.56
CA GLN A 207 -19.91 2.36 -10.16
C GLN A 207 -18.66 2.22 -11.04
N HIS A 208 -17.85 1.19 -10.83
CA HIS A 208 -16.60 0.94 -11.55
C HIS A 208 -16.59 -0.39 -12.30
N ALA A 209 -17.77 -0.81 -12.78
CA ALA A 209 -17.95 -2.10 -13.45
C ALA A 209 -17.28 -2.22 -14.84
N GLU A 210 -16.82 -1.09 -15.38
CA GLU A 210 -16.17 -1.03 -16.71
C GLU A 210 -14.79 -1.70 -16.79
N LYS A 211 -14.19 -2.00 -15.62
CA LYS A 211 -12.87 -2.65 -15.52
C LYS A 211 -12.89 -3.83 -14.54
N PRO A 212 -11.95 -4.76 -14.70
CA PRO A 212 -11.70 -5.78 -13.68
C PRO A 212 -11.51 -5.17 -12.30
N ALA A 213 -12.20 -5.71 -11.31
CA ALA A 213 -12.07 -5.32 -9.91
C ALA A 213 -11.24 -6.36 -9.14
N ILE A 214 -10.28 -5.87 -8.37
CA ILE A 214 -9.46 -6.63 -7.44
C ILE A 214 -9.72 -6.06 -6.05
N VAL A 215 -10.30 -6.84 -5.17
CA VAL A 215 -10.59 -6.44 -3.79
C VAL A 215 -9.45 -6.87 -2.89
N ILE A 216 -8.97 -5.97 -2.05
CA ILE A 216 -7.82 -6.19 -1.16
C ILE A 216 -8.23 -5.88 0.26
N CYS A 217 -8.00 -6.82 1.15
CA CYS A 217 -8.30 -6.74 2.58
C CYS A 217 -7.26 -7.55 3.33
N HIS A 218 -6.99 -7.22 4.59
CA HIS A 218 -5.98 -7.98 5.34
C HIS A 218 -6.45 -9.39 5.69
N HIS A 219 -7.65 -9.53 6.24
CA HIS A 219 -8.15 -10.82 6.70
C HIS A 219 -8.70 -11.69 5.56
N ASN A 220 -8.50 -12.99 5.70
CA ASN A 220 -9.05 -14.00 4.81
C ASN A 220 -10.57 -14.16 4.97
N VAL A 221 -11.22 -14.71 3.95
CA VAL A 221 -12.50 -15.41 4.12
C VAL A 221 -12.23 -16.88 4.31
N ASN A 222 -12.97 -17.53 5.21
CA ASN A 222 -12.82 -18.94 5.47
C ASN A 222 -13.20 -19.76 4.22
N GLN A 223 -12.38 -20.74 3.88
CA GLN A 223 -12.69 -21.63 2.78
C GLN A 223 -13.91 -22.51 3.13
N PRO A 224 -14.87 -22.70 2.22
CA PRO A 224 -16.03 -23.56 2.45
C PRO A 224 -15.69 -25.03 2.77
N GLU A 225 -14.50 -25.47 2.32
CA GLU A 225 -14.05 -26.86 2.43
C GLU A 225 -12.89 -27.05 3.44
N ALA A 226 -12.58 -26.08 4.28
CA ALA A 226 -11.60 -26.26 5.35
C ALA A 226 -12.07 -27.42 6.23
N LYS A 227 -11.33 -28.52 6.22
CA LYS A 227 -11.61 -29.66 7.09
C LYS A 227 -11.73 -29.15 8.53
N SER A 228 -12.80 -29.55 9.22
CA SER A 228 -12.99 -29.21 10.63
C SER A 228 -11.75 -29.60 11.43
N GLY A 229 -11.08 -28.62 12.03
CA GLY A 229 -9.78 -28.76 12.71
C GLY A 229 -8.63 -27.95 12.08
N THR A 230 -8.76 -27.47 10.85
CA THR A 230 -7.85 -26.50 10.21
C THR A 230 -8.59 -25.21 9.85
N ALA A 231 -9.67 -24.88 10.58
CA ALA A 231 -10.29 -23.57 10.46
C ALA A 231 -9.17 -22.53 10.66
N GLN A 232 -8.93 -21.72 9.64
CA GLN A 232 -8.04 -20.57 9.77
C GLN A 232 -8.70 -19.64 10.80
N GLU A 233 -8.31 -19.81 12.05
CA GLU A 233 -8.74 -18.94 13.13
C GLU A 233 -8.41 -17.52 12.74
N GLY A 234 -9.35 -16.59 12.94
CA GLY A 234 -9.08 -15.17 12.73
C GLY A 234 -9.46 -14.57 11.37
N GLY A 235 -10.24 -15.26 10.54
CA GLY A 235 -10.77 -14.69 9.30
C GLY A 235 -11.83 -13.60 9.52
N LEU A 236 -12.41 -13.10 8.43
CA LEU A 236 -13.50 -12.13 8.47
C LEU A 236 -14.75 -12.72 9.10
N ARG A 237 -15.28 -12.04 10.12
CA ARG A 237 -16.57 -12.39 10.78
C ARG A 237 -17.75 -12.27 9.82
N ASP A 238 -17.69 -11.30 8.92
CA ASP A 238 -18.68 -10.99 7.89
C ASP A 238 -18.23 -11.43 6.49
N GLY A 239 -17.32 -12.42 6.42
CA GLY A 239 -16.77 -12.94 5.17
C GLY A 239 -17.82 -13.52 4.22
N ALA A 240 -18.90 -14.13 4.74
CA ALA A 240 -20.01 -14.61 3.91
C ALA A 240 -20.71 -13.45 3.20
N ALA A 241 -21.02 -12.36 3.91
CA ALA A 241 -21.64 -11.17 3.34
C ALA A 241 -20.73 -10.50 2.30
N LEU A 242 -19.41 -10.50 2.51
CA LEU A 242 -18.45 -10.06 1.49
C LEU A 242 -18.55 -10.93 0.24
N VAL A 243 -18.50 -12.25 0.36
CA VAL A 243 -18.58 -13.17 -0.78
C VAL A 243 -19.89 -13.00 -1.55
N ASP A 244 -21.01 -12.78 -0.87
CA ASP A 244 -22.31 -12.51 -1.49
C ASP A 244 -22.32 -11.21 -2.31
N VAL A 245 -21.53 -10.21 -1.92
CA VAL A 245 -21.32 -9.00 -2.72
C VAL A 245 -20.42 -9.26 -3.93
N LEU A 246 -19.36 -10.05 -3.79
CA LEU A 246 -18.38 -10.29 -4.87
C LEU A 246 -18.88 -11.25 -5.95
N ARG A 247 -19.56 -12.32 -5.55
CA ARG A 247 -19.93 -13.45 -6.42
C ARG A 247 -20.78 -13.06 -7.64
N PRO A 248 -21.86 -12.26 -7.50
CA PRO A 248 -22.71 -11.90 -8.65
C PRO A 248 -22.03 -10.93 -9.62
N ARG A 249 -21.03 -10.17 -9.19
CA ARG A 249 -20.37 -9.14 -9.97
C ARG A 249 -19.25 -9.73 -10.82
N LYS A 250 -19.54 -10.07 -12.07
CA LYS A 250 -18.60 -10.78 -12.97
C LYS A 250 -17.30 -10.02 -13.25
N HIS A 251 -17.28 -8.69 -13.12
CA HIS A 251 -16.06 -7.87 -13.21
C HIS A 251 -15.14 -8.02 -12.00
N VAL A 252 -15.61 -8.52 -10.85
CA VAL A 252 -14.73 -8.88 -9.73
C VAL A 252 -13.94 -10.13 -10.11
N LYS A 253 -12.62 -10.03 -10.13
CA LYS A 253 -11.72 -11.08 -10.64
C LYS A 253 -10.84 -11.71 -9.56
N ALA A 254 -10.51 -10.95 -8.51
CA ALA A 254 -9.68 -11.45 -7.44
C ALA A 254 -10.03 -10.80 -6.08
N PHE A 255 -9.79 -11.56 -5.03
CA PHE A 255 -9.74 -11.13 -3.63
C PHE A 255 -8.36 -11.47 -3.09
N ILE A 256 -7.63 -10.46 -2.61
CA ILE A 256 -6.25 -10.59 -2.12
C ILE A 256 -6.23 -10.26 -0.63
N PHE A 257 -5.56 -11.09 0.15
CA PHE A 257 -5.47 -10.97 1.60
C PHE A 257 -4.09 -11.40 2.12
N GLY A 258 -3.82 -11.26 3.40
CA GLY A 258 -2.63 -11.69 4.12
C GLY A 258 -3.00 -12.48 5.37
N HIS A 259 -2.55 -12.02 6.56
CA HIS A 259 -2.96 -12.48 7.88
C HIS A 259 -2.46 -13.88 8.30
N THR A 260 -2.58 -14.88 7.44
CA THR A 260 -2.20 -16.25 7.78
C THR A 260 -0.71 -16.54 7.61
N HIS A 261 0.05 -15.57 7.07
CA HIS A 261 1.49 -15.69 6.78
C HIS A 261 1.84 -16.84 5.83
N GLU A 262 0.95 -17.13 4.88
CA GLU A 262 1.10 -18.21 3.91
C GLU A 262 1.07 -17.67 2.47
N TRP A 263 1.75 -18.33 1.55
CA TRP A 263 1.62 -18.05 0.13
C TRP A 263 0.73 -19.09 -0.52
N ARG A 264 -0.59 -18.79 -0.65
CA ARG A 264 -1.60 -19.74 -1.17
C ARG A 264 -2.54 -19.07 -2.16
N ARG A 265 -3.19 -19.88 -2.98
CA ARG A 265 -4.24 -19.49 -3.90
C ARG A 265 -5.30 -20.56 -4.01
N TRP A 266 -6.54 -20.14 -4.06
CA TRP A 266 -7.66 -20.97 -4.52
C TRP A 266 -8.61 -20.15 -5.39
N GLU A 267 -9.70 -20.78 -5.85
CA GLU A 267 -10.70 -20.14 -6.70
C GLU A 267 -12.10 -20.50 -6.22
N LEU A 268 -12.99 -19.53 -6.21
CA LEU A 268 -14.40 -19.71 -5.92
C LEU A 268 -15.22 -18.95 -6.97
N ASP A 269 -16.08 -19.64 -7.72
CA ASP A 269 -16.93 -19.06 -8.78
C ASP A 269 -16.14 -18.22 -9.82
N GLY A 270 -14.89 -18.62 -10.10
CA GLY A 270 -13.98 -17.94 -10.98
C GLY A 270 -13.31 -16.68 -10.41
N ILE A 271 -13.53 -16.37 -9.14
CA ILE A 271 -12.78 -15.34 -8.41
C ILE A 271 -11.54 -15.99 -7.82
N HIS A 272 -10.37 -15.41 -8.10
CA HIS A 272 -9.11 -15.86 -7.50
C HIS A 272 -8.97 -15.30 -6.09
N PHE A 273 -8.85 -16.19 -5.10
CA PHE A 273 -8.51 -15.85 -3.73
C PHE A 273 -7.00 -16.05 -3.53
N ILE A 274 -6.30 -15.01 -3.13
CA ILE A 274 -4.83 -14.98 -3.10
C ILE A 274 -4.38 -14.51 -1.73
N ASN A 275 -3.71 -15.40 -1.02
CA ASN A 275 -3.05 -15.09 0.23
C ASN A 275 -1.62 -14.61 -0.07
N LEU A 276 -1.27 -13.40 0.37
CA LEU A 276 0.07 -12.84 0.22
C LEU A 276 1.01 -13.46 1.26
N PRO A 277 2.29 -13.67 0.91
CA PRO A 277 3.29 -14.09 1.88
C PRO A 277 3.53 -12.96 2.89
N THR A 278 3.90 -13.30 4.10
CA THR A 278 4.37 -12.32 5.08
C THR A 278 5.73 -11.74 4.69
N THR A 279 5.96 -10.48 5.03
CA THR A 279 7.31 -9.90 4.99
C THR A 279 8.08 -10.19 6.28
N ALA A 280 7.39 -10.38 7.42
CA ALA A 280 7.98 -10.58 8.73
C ALA A 280 8.36 -12.03 9.01
N TYR A 281 7.62 -12.73 9.84
CA TYR A 281 7.88 -14.08 10.29
C TYR A 281 6.80 -15.05 9.78
N ILE A 282 7.11 -16.33 9.73
CA ILE A 282 6.21 -17.40 9.32
C ILE A 282 5.77 -18.24 10.54
N PHE A 283 4.62 -18.89 10.44
CA PHE A 283 4.15 -19.87 11.41
C PHE A 283 4.51 -21.30 11.00
N ASP A 284 4.48 -21.57 9.68
CA ASP A 284 4.91 -22.83 9.07
C ASP A 284 6.29 -22.62 8.42
N PRO A 285 7.33 -23.40 8.80
CA PRO A 285 8.69 -23.24 8.27
C PRO A 285 8.79 -23.48 6.76
N ASP A 286 7.82 -24.16 6.14
CA ASP A 286 7.78 -24.42 4.70
C ASP A 286 7.17 -23.26 3.88
N GLU A 287 6.67 -22.20 4.55
CA GLU A 287 6.10 -21.04 3.87
C GLU A 287 7.18 -19.96 3.60
N PRO A 288 7.09 -19.26 2.45
CA PRO A 288 8.03 -18.21 2.10
C PRO A 288 7.75 -16.90 2.82
N ARG A 289 8.80 -16.11 3.03
CA ARG A 289 8.73 -14.70 3.40
C ARG A 289 9.16 -13.85 2.20
N GLY A 290 8.50 -12.72 1.98
CA GLY A 290 8.89 -11.86 0.89
C GLY A 290 7.79 -10.93 0.41
N TRP A 291 7.79 -10.66 -0.88
CA TRP A 291 6.82 -9.81 -1.56
C TRP A 291 6.41 -10.40 -2.90
N VAL A 292 5.35 -9.87 -3.50
CA VAL A 292 4.83 -10.36 -4.77
C VAL A 292 4.90 -9.27 -5.82
N ASP A 293 5.59 -9.57 -6.92
CA ASP A 293 5.57 -8.76 -8.14
C ASP A 293 4.29 -9.06 -8.91
N VAL A 294 3.40 -8.08 -8.98
CA VAL A 294 2.08 -8.17 -9.61
C VAL A 294 2.11 -7.43 -10.94
N ARG A 295 1.77 -8.11 -12.02
CA ARG A 295 1.59 -7.49 -13.34
C ARG A 295 0.15 -7.66 -13.80
N LEU A 296 -0.54 -6.55 -14.04
CA LEU A 296 -1.87 -6.54 -14.64
C LEU A 296 -1.75 -6.79 -16.15
N GLU A 297 -2.56 -7.69 -16.66
CA GLU A 297 -2.64 -8.07 -18.07
C GLU A 297 -4.01 -7.68 -18.64
N LYS A 298 -4.20 -7.70 -19.95
CA LYS A 298 -5.50 -7.37 -20.57
C LYS A 298 -6.63 -8.32 -20.12
N ARG A 299 -6.32 -9.60 -19.89
CA ARG A 299 -7.31 -10.64 -19.55
C ARG A 299 -6.90 -11.48 -18.35
N GLY A 300 -6.15 -10.87 -17.42
CA GLY A 300 -5.63 -11.58 -16.26
C GLY A 300 -4.64 -10.76 -15.47
N MET A 301 -3.91 -11.43 -14.62
CA MET A 301 -2.71 -10.91 -13.97
C MET A 301 -1.68 -12.01 -13.81
N SER A 302 -0.43 -11.64 -13.68
CA SER A 302 0.63 -12.54 -13.27
C SER A 302 1.20 -12.10 -11.93
N LEU A 303 1.50 -13.07 -11.10
CA LEU A 303 2.10 -12.92 -9.78
C LEU A 303 3.44 -13.65 -9.78
N MET A 304 4.48 -13.03 -9.27
CA MET A 304 5.77 -13.67 -9.07
C MET A 304 6.20 -13.47 -7.64
N LEU A 305 6.42 -14.57 -6.92
CA LEU A 305 6.91 -14.52 -5.55
C LEU A 305 8.39 -14.18 -5.55
N GLU A 306 8.74 -13.08 -4.90
CA GLU A 306 10.10 -12.67 -4.59
C GLU A 306 10.39 -13.01 -3.12
N SER A 307 10.81 -14.25 -2.87
CA SER A 307 11.16 -14.69 -1.52
C SER A 307 12.45 -14.02 -1.03
N LEU A 308 12.49 -13.68 0.26
CA LEU A 308 13.71 -13.22 0.93
C LEU A 308 14.80 -14.30 0.91
N ASP A 309 14.41 -15.56 1.13
CA ASP A 309 15.28 -16.71 0.85
C ASP A 309 15.21 -17.05 -0.65
N LYS A 310 16.27 -16.72 -1.37
CA LYS A 310 16.36 -16.96 -2.81
C LYS A 310 16.48 -18.45 -3.19
N THR A 311 16.76 -19.32 -2.22
CA THR A 311 16.80 -20.79 -2.41
C THR A 311 15.44 -21.44 -2.20
N HIS A 312 14.44 -20.71 -1.68
CA HIS A 312 13.12 -21.23 -1.42
C HIS A 312 12.45 -21.78 -2.70
N PRO A 313 11.87 -22.99 -2.69
CA PRO A 313 11.34 -23.63 -3.90
C PRO A 313 10.27 -22.84 -4.66
N LYS A 314 9.54 -21.95 -3.97
CA LYS A 314 8.51 -21.10 -4.57
C LYS A 314 9.09 -19.76 -5.12
N HIS A 315 10.37 -19.41 -4.83
CA HIS A 315 10.97 -18.15 -5.31
C HIS A 315 11.02 -18.08 -6.83
N GLY A 316 10.73 -16.90 -7.39
CA GLY A 316 10.74 -16.63 -8.83
C GLY A 316 9.68 -17.37 -9.65
N LYS A 317 8.85 -18.21 -9.02
CA LYS A 317 7.78 -18.89 -9.73
C LYS A 317 6.68 -17.94 -10.11
N LYS A 318 6.40 -17.87 -11.41
CA LYS A 318 5.34 -17.04 -11.97
C LYS A 318 4.02 -17.82 -11.99
N LEU A 319 2.99 -17.23 -11.36
CA LEU A 319 1.61 -17.68 -11.41
C LEU A 319 0.84 -16.79 -12.39
N VAL A 320 0.22 -17.37 -13.41
CA VAL A 320 -0.60 -16.65 -14.38
C VAL A 320 -2.06 -16.93 -14.13
N LEU A 321 -2.84 -15.89 -13.84
CA LEU A 321 -4.26 -15.96 -13.55
C LEU A 321 -5.04 -15.36 -14.71
N ARG A 322 -6.02 -16.09 -15.20
CA ARG A 322 -6.96 -15.61 -16.22
C ARG A 322 -8.25 -15.14 -15.57
N TRP A 323 -8.78 -14.03 -16.06
CA TRP A 323 -10.06 -13.53 -15.56
C TRP A 323 -11.21 -14.46 -15.96
N ARG A 324 -12.15 -14.67 -15.03
CA ARG A 324 -13.44 -15.30 -15.36
C ARG A 324 -14.15 -14.48 -16.45
N LYS A 325 -14.90 -15.16 -17.31
CA LYS A 325 -15.72 -14.50 -18.33
C LYS A 325 -16.84 -13.67 -17.69
N GLU A 326 -17.27 -12.66 -18.38
CA GLU A 326 -18.42 -11.83 -18.02
C GLU A 326 -19.74 -12.59 -18.18
#